data_69ef4166c68e620837115c8567f60065
#
_entry.id   69ef4166c68e620837115c8567f60065
#
_cell.length_a   1.000
_cell.length_b   1.000
_cell.length_c   1.000
_cell.angle_alpha   90.00
_cell.angle_beta   90.00
_cell.angle_gamma   90.00
#
_symmetry.space_group_name_H-M   'P 1'
#
loop_
_entity.id
_entity.type
_entity.pdbx_description
1 polymer ?
#
loop_
_entity_poly.entity_id
_entity_poly.type
_entity_poly.pdbx_seq_one_letter_code
_entity_poly.pdbx_strand_id
1 'polypeptide(L)'
;MNESRTKPRLAIVGTTASGKSKLAMTIAEKIKDFEIISLDSMQIYKRMDIGTAKPTTEEQAKIPHHMIDIVEPHEEYTISQFQIEAQNAIEEIESRGMLPLLVGGTGLYLRTIIDDLEIPGQFLETRQRLESNPNTAELYQKLSELDPVASTRMEPNNRRRIIRALEVTIGSGTKFSSYGPG
;
A
#
# COMPACT_ATOMS: atom_id res chain seq x y z
N MET A 1 25.43 -14.92 16.34
CA MET A 1 24.16 -15.24 15.66
C MET A 1 23.08 -14.45 16.38
N ASN A 2 22.74 -13.29 15.85
CA ASN A 2 21.71 -12.41 16.44
C ASN A 2 20.41 -12.81 15.76
N GLU A 3 19.61 -13.66 16.38
CA GLU A 3 18.22 -13.85 15.97
C GLU A 3 17.51 -12.52 16.22
N SER A 4 17.35 -11.73 15.18
CA SER A 4 16.42 -10.61 15.14
C SER A 4 15.02 -11.20 15.36
N ARG A 5 14.61 -11.37 16.62
CA ARG A 5 13.22 -11.65 16.98
C ARG A 5 12.39 -10.45 16.49
N THR A 6 11.81 -10.58 15.31
CA THR A 6 10.78 -9.64 14.87
C THR A 6 9.69 -9.63 15.93
N LYS A 7 9.48 -8.47 16.56
CA LYS A 7 8.39 -8.31 17.52
C LYS A 7 7.07 -8.63 16.82
N PRO A 8 6.10 -9.30 17.47
CA PRO A 8 4.82 -9.59 16.87
C PRO A 8 4.12 -8.26 16.54
N ARG A 9 3.69 -8.13 15.29
CA ARG A 9 2.93 -6.97 14.82
C ARG A 9 1.44 -7.30 14.81
N LEU A 10 0.62 -6.42 15.36
CA LEU A 10 -0.84 -6.58 15.39
C LEU A 10 -1.47 -5.77 14.24
N ALA A 11 -2.38 -6.40 13.51
CA ALA A 11 -3.11 -5.73 12.43
C ALA A 11 -4.62 -5.89 12.63
N ILE A 12 -5.36 -4.79 12.44
CA ILE A 12 -6.82 -4.76 12.39
C ILE A 12 -7.24 -4.43 10.96
N VAL A 13 -7.74 -5.43 10.27
CA VAL A 13 -8.14 -5.32 8.87
C VAL A 13 -9.61 -5.63 8.68
N GLY A 14 -10.21 -5.02 7.66
CA GLY A 14 -11.61 -5.26 7.31
C GLY A 14 -12.12 -4.19 6.34
N THR A 15 -13.35 -4.34 5.86
CA THR A 15 -13.98 -3.42 4.91
C THR A 15 -14.21 -2.03 5.52
N THR A 16 -14.44 -1.03 4.66
CA THR A 16 -14.84 0.31 5.12
C THR A 16 -16.10 0.23 5.99
N ALA A 17 -16.19 1.09 7.00
CA ALA A 17 -17.30 1.17 7.96
C ALA A 17 -17.49 -0.08 8.87
N SER A 18 -16.52 -1.00 8.96
CA SER A 18 -16.59 -2.19 9.83
C SER A 18 -16.23 -1.93 11.31
N GLY A 19 -15.94 -0.69 11.70
CA GLY A 19 -15.62 -0.33 13.09
C GLY A 19 -14.15 -0.49 13.48
N LYS A 20 -13.24 -0.75 12.52
CA LYS A 20 -11.80 -0.94 12.75
C LYS A 20 -11.15 0.17 13.59
N SER A 21 -11.36 1.43 13.18
CA SER A 21 -10.74 2.59 13.85
C SER A 21 -11.19 2.69 15.32
N LYS A 22 -12.48 2.48 15.58
CA LYS A 22 -13.00 2.46 16.96
C LYS A 22 -12.39 1.32 17.78
N LEU A 23 -12.26 0.13 17.19
CA LEU A 23 -11.61 -1.01 17.85
C LEU A 23 -10.14 -0.71 18.14
N ALA A 24 -9.41 -0.15 17.16
CA ALA A 24 -8.01 0.23 17.30
C ALA A 24 -7.80 1.24 18.44
N MET A 25 -8.59 2.30 18.47
CA MET A 25 -8.58 3.28 19.54
C MET A 25 -8.85 2.64 20.90
N THR A 26 -9.87 1.77 20.99
CA THR A 26 -10.20 1.07 22.25
C THR A 26 -9.05 0.20 22.74
N ILE A 27 -8.35 -0.50 21.84
CA ILE A 27 -7.18 -1.32 22.18
C ILE A 27 -6.04 -0.42 22.65
N ALA A 28 -5.70 0.62 21.88
CA ALA A 28 -4.59 1.49 22.20
C ALA A 28 -4.80 2.32 23.48
N GLU A 29 -6.03 2.70 23.81
CA GLU A 29 -6.37 3.35 25.09
C GLU A 29 -6.23 2.42 26.30
N LYS A 30 -6.54 1.13 26.13
CA LYS A 30 -6.44 0.13 27.20
C LYS A 30 -5.03 -0.40 27.38
N ILE A 31 -4.31 -0.57 26.30
CA ILE A 31 -2.94 -1.09 26.27
C ILE A 31 -2.06 0.07 25.77
N LYS A 32 -1.56 0.88 26.69
CA LYS A 32 -0.89 2.16 26.42
C LYS A 32 0.42 2.08 25.64
N ASP A 33 0.81 0.89 25.20
CA ASP A 33 2.06 0.66 24.48
C ASP A 33 1.89 0.69 22.94
N PHE A 34 0.68 0.99 22.42
CA PHE A 34 0.41 1.03 20.98
C PHE A 34 0.40 2.44 20.40
N GLU A 35 0.98 2.56 19.21
CA GLU A 35 0.78 3.67 18.27
C GLU A 35 0.16 3.13 16.98
N ILE A 36 -0.74 3.89 16.36
CA ILE A 36 -1.51 3.44 15.20
C ILE A 36 -0.80 3.82 13.91
N ILE A 37 -0.70 2.84 12.97
CA ILE A 37 -0.27 3.07 11.58
C ILE A 37 -1.47 2.88 10.67
N SER A 38 -1.90 3.95 10.00
CA SER A 38 -2.99 3.89 9.03
C SER A 38 -2.55 3.19 7.73
N LEU A 39 -3.33 2.19 7.32
CA LEU A 39 -3.21 1.50 6.03
C LEU A 39 -4.33 1.93 5.06
N ASP A 40 -4.75 3.18 5.14
CA ASP A 40 -5.79 3.73 4.28
C ASP A 40 -5.18 4.66 3.23
N SER A 41 -5.38 4.33 1.94
CA SER A 41 -4.81 5.08 0.82
C SER A 41 -5.38 6.49 0.64
N MET A 42 -6.43 6.85 1.38
CA MET A 42 -7.03 8.18 1.30
C MET A 42 -6.68 9.07 2.51
N GLN A 43 -6.39 8.46 3.67
CA GLN A 43 -6.00 9.21 4.86
C GLN A 43 -4.60 9.84 4.78
N ILE A 44 -3.78 9.39 3.83
CA ILE A 44 -2.45 9.98 3.55
C ILE A 44 -2.52 11.42 3.04
N TYR A 45 -3.64 11.82 2.42
CA TYR A 45 -3.80 13.15 1.84
C TYR A 45 -4.20 14.17 2.89
N LYS A 46 -3.45 15.27 3.00
CA LYS A 46 -3.74 16.38 3.90
C LYS A 46 -5.10 17.01 3.60
N ARG A 47 -5.82 17.43 4.63
CA ARG A 47 -7.12 18.13 4.54
C ARG A 47 -8.26 17.29 3.91
N MET A 48 -8.05 16.02 3.66
CA MET A 48 -9.11 15.11 3.21
C MET A 48 -9.68 14.35 4.42
N ASP A 49 -10.41 15.03 5.28
CA ASP A 49 -10.74 14.52 6.62
C ASP A 49 -12.11 13.82 6.68
N ILE A 50 -13.14 14.43 6.06
CA ILE A 50 -14.54 13.97 6.20
C ILE A 50 -14.80 12.68 5.42
N GLY A 51 -14.48 12.65 4.14
CA GLY A 51 -14.79 11.52 3.25
C GLY A 51 -13.93 10.28 3.51
N THR A 52 -12.84 10.42 4.26
CA THR A 52 -11.85 9.37 4.55
C THR A 52 -11.98 8.81 5.97
N ALA A 53 -12.90 9.35 6.76
CA ALA A 53 -13.04 9.02 8.19
C ALA A 53 -11.69 9.08 8.93
N LYS A 54 -10.89 10.12 8.65
CA LYS A 54 -9.61 10.37 9.30
C LYS A 54 -9.83 10.57 10.82
N PRO A 55 -8.93 10.08 11.68
CA PRO A 55 -9.03 10.31 13.11
C PRO A 55 -9.00 11.82 13.42
N THR A 56 -9.85 12.23 14.37
CA THR A 56 -9.95 13.63 14.80
C THR A 56 -8.67 14.09 15.51
N THR A 57 -8.49 15.40 15.62
CA THR A 57 -7.36 15.98 16.37
C THR A 57 -7.34 15.49 17.82
N GLU A 58 -8.51 15.32 18.45
CA GLU A 58 -8.61 14.80 19.81
C GLU A 58 -8.19 13.31 19.89
N GLU A 59 -8.55 12.50 18.89
CA GLU A 59 -8.12 11.10 18.82
C GLU A 59 -6.62 10.99 18.60
N GLN A 60 -6.06 11.81 17.70
CA GLN A 60 -4.63 11.87 17.44
C GLN A 60 -3.82 12.36 18.65
N ALA A 61 -4.39 13.29 19.44
CA ALA A 61 -3.76 13.76 20.68
C ALA A 61 -3.72 12.68 21.79
N LYS A 62 -4.67 11.75 21.78
CA LYS A 62 -4.70 10.63 22.74
C LYS A 62 -3.76 9.50 22.36
N ILE A 63 -3.77 9.13 21.09
CA ILE A 63 -2.99 8.02 20.54
C ILE A 63 -2.26 8.54 19.30
N PRO A 64 -0.93 8.46 19.22
CA PRO A 64 -0.20 8.83 18.01
C PRO A 64 -0.65 8.00 16.80
N HIS A 65 -0.88 8.71 15.68
CA HIS A 65 -1.24 8.11 14.41
C HIS A 65 -0.17 8.44 13.38
N HIS A 66 0.26 7.43 12.65
CA HIS A 66 1.24 7.53 11.57
C HIS A 66 0.60 7.20 10.23
N MET A 67 1.22 7.60 9.15
CA MET A 67 0.76 7.41 7.77
C MET A 67 -0.58 8.11 7.49
N ILE A 68 -0.78 9.28 8.08
CA ILE A 68 -1.88 10.21 7.81
C ILE A 68 -1.32 11.59 7.52
N ASP A 69 -2.01 12.41 6.73
CA ASP A 69 -1.60 13.80 6.38
C ASP A 69 -0.17 13.92 5.84
N ILE A 70 0.27 12.98 5.02
CA ILE A 70 1.65 12.90 4.52
C ILE A 70 1.86 13.83 3.32
N VAL A 71 0.95 13.76 2.33
CA VAL A 71 1.09 14.44 1.04
C VAL A 71 -0.07 15.37 0.74
N GLU A 72 0.18 16.37 -0.12
CA GLU A 72 -0.88 17.24 -0.63
C GLU A 72 -1.76 16.50 -1.64
N PRO A 73 -3.06 16.83 -1.78
CA PRO A 73 -3.98 16.12 -2.68
C PRO A 73 -3.60 16.11 -4.16
N HIS A 74 -2.72 17.04 -4.58
CA HIS A 74 -2.23 17.13 -5.96
C HIS A 74 -0.90 16.41 -6.19
N GLU A 75 -0.28 15.89 -5.14
CA GLU A 75 0.97 15.15 -5.22
C GLU A 75 0.72 13.68 -5.55
N GLU A 76 1.58 13.12 -6.39
CA GLU A 76 1.58 11.68 -6.61
C GLU A 76 2.23 10.97 -5.42
N TYR A 77 1.54 9.94 -4.92
CA TYR A 77 2.06 9.09 -3.87
C TYR A 77 1.97 7.62 -4.26
N THR A 78 3.10 6.97 -4.28
CA THR A 78 3.23 5.60 -4.77
C THR A 78 3.21 4.58 -3.63
N ILE A 79 2.85 3.34 -3.96
CA ILE A 79 2.89 2.22 -3.01
C ILE A 79 4.33 1.96 -2.49
N SER A 80 5.36 2.22 -3.31
CA SER A 80 6.76 2.10 -2.90
C SER A 80 7.14 3.15 -1.86
N GLN A 81 6.69 4.39 -2.02
CA GLN A 81 6.87 5.44 -1.00
C GLN A 81 6.15 5.06 0.29
N PHE A 82 4.90 4.60 0.19
CA PHE A 82 4.16 4.09 1.34
C PHE A 82 4.92 3.00 2.09
N GLN A 83 5.46 2.00 1.39
CA GLN A 83 6.20 0.90 1.99
C GLN A 83 7.40 1.40 2.79
N ILE A 84 8.21 2.29 2.20
CA ILE A 84 9.40 2.85 2.84
C ILE A 84 9.01 3.67 4.07
N GLU A 85 8.05 4.58 3.94
CA GLU A 85 7.65 5.47 5.04
C GLU A 85 6.95 4.70 6.17
N ALA A 86 6.11 3.72 5.85
CA ALA A 86 5.47 2.88 6.84
C ALA A 86 6.50 2.01 7.59
N GLN A 87 7.51 1.47 6.90
CA GLN A 87 8.57 0.72 7.53
C GLN A 87 9.40 1.60 8.48
N ASN A 88 9.76 2.83 8.04
CA ASN A 88 10.46 3.79 8.89
C ASN A 88 9.63 4.14 10.14
N ALA A 89 8.32 4.36 9.98
CA ALA A 89 7.42 4.63 11.12
C ALA A 89 7.37 3.44 12.09
N ILE A 90 7.31 2.22 11.59
CA ILE A 90 7.36 1.00 12.40
C ILE A 90 8.66 0.94 13.21
N GLU A 91 9.80 1.14 12.57
CA GLU A 91 11.11 1.09 13.22
C GLU A 91 11.25 2.19 14.28
N GLU A 92 10.75 3.37 14.01
CA GLU A 92 10.73 4.48 14.97
C GLU A 92 9.86 4.16 16.19
N ILE A 93 8.66 3.62 16.02
CA ILE A 93 7.78 3.17 17.10
C ILE A 93 8.47 2.09 17.94
N GLU A 94 9.02 1.07 17.28
CA GLU A 94 9.70 -0.03 17.95
C GLU A 94 10.98 0.41 18.70
N SER A 95 11.69 1.44 18.21
CA SER A 95 12.88 2.00 18.85
C SER A 95 12.57 2.68 20.18
N ARG A 96 11.36 3.23 20.32
CA ARG A 96 10.86 3.81 21.58
C ARG A 96 10.29 2.77 22.54
N GLY A 97 10.32 1.49 22.18
CA GLY A 97 9.74 0.40 22.98
C GLY A 97 8.23 0.26 22.84
N MET A 98 7.61 1.04 21.96
CA MET A 98 6.18 0.98 21.64
C MET A 98 5.89 -0.12 20.61
N LEU A 99 4.62 -0.43 20.42
CA LEU A 99 4.14 -1.46 19.48
C LEU A 99 3.34 -0.82 18.34
N PRO A 100 3.65 -1.11 17.07
CA PRO A 100 2.86 -0.64 15.95
C PRO A 100 1.55 -1.44 15.85
N LEU A 101 0.40 -0.74 15.79
CA LEU A 101 -0.91 -1.29 15.51
C LEU A 101 -1.32 -0.88 14.08
N LEU A 102 -1.26 -1.83 13.15
CA LEU A 102 -1.59 -1.62 11.75
C LEU A 102 -3.11 -1.61 11.56
N VAL A 103 -3.69 -0.55 11.02
CA VAL A 103 -5.16 -0.40 10.92
C VAL A 103 -5.57 0.04 9.52
N GLY A 104 -6.38 -0.77 8.83
CA GLY A 104 -6.91 -0.35 7.54
C GLY A 104 -7.69 -1.39 6.75
N GLY A 105 -8.13 -0.97 5.56
CA GLY A 105 -8.89 -1.80 4.62
C GLY A 105 -8.17 -2.07 3.30
N THR A 106 -7.04 -1.42 3.06
CA THR A 106 -6.29 -1.55 1.81
C THR A 106 -5.35 -2.76 1.87
N GLY A 107 -5.83 -3.89 1.36
CA GLY A 107 -5.09 -5.16 1.43
C GLY A 107 -3.69 -5.09 0.81
N LEU A 108 -3.51 -4.29 -0.25
CA LEU A 108 -2.20 -4.11 -0.87
C LEU A 108 -1.21 -3.43 0.09
N TYR A 109 -1.63 -2.39 0.82
CA TYR A 109 -0.78 -1.68 1.80
C TYR A 109 -0.35 -2.61 2.95
N LEU A 110 -1.28 -3.42 3.44
CA LEU A 110 -0.95 -4.42 4.46
C LEU A 110 0.11 -5.41 3.96
N ARG A 111 -0.08 -5.93 2.75
CA ARG A 111 0.83 -6.91 2.16
C ARG A 111 2.23 -6.36 1.91
N THR A 112 2.38 -5.08 1.56
CA THR A 112 3.72 -4.48 1.40
C THR A 112 4.51 -4.48 2.70
N ILE A 113 3.83 -4.41 3.84
CA ILE A 113 4.48 -4.39 5.16
C ILE A 113 4.72 -5.80 5.69
N ILE A 114 3.73 -6.71 5.55
CA ILE A 114 3.78 -8.06 6.16
C ILE A 114 4.55 -9.04 5.28
N ASP A 115 4.30 -8.98 3.96
CA ASP A 115 4.87 -9.92 2.99
C ASP A 115 6.18 -9.40 2.39
N ASP A 116 6.62 -8.19 2.79
CA ASP A 116 7.79 -7.49 2.22
C ASP A 116 7.79 -7.54 0.68
N LEU A 117 6.64 -7.18 0.10
CA LEU A 117 6.44 -7.28 -1.34
C LEU A 117 7.46 -6.43 -2.10
N GLU A 118 8.19 -7.04 -3.01
CA GLU A 118 8.99 -6.31 -3.97
C GLU A 118 8.07 -5.53 -4.92
N ILE A 119 8.08 -4.21 -4.80
CA ILE A 119 7.28 -3.32 -5.65
C ILE A 119 8.10 -2.95 -6.88
N PRO A 120 7.69 -3.38 -8.09
CA PRO A 120 8.43 -3.03 -9.29
C PRO A 120 8.42 -1.52 -9.54
N GLY A 121 9.56 -1.01 -10.01
CA GLY A 121 9.76 0.40 -10.36
C GLY A 121 8.76 0.91 -11.41
N GLN A 122 8.73 2.23 -11.59
CA GLN A 122 7.97 2.89 -12.64
C GLN A 122 8.86 3.14 -13.85
N PHE A 123 8.32 2.93 -15.07
CA PHE A 123 9.01 3.10 -16.34
C PHE A 123 8.20 4.05 -17.24
N LEU A 124 8.29 5.34 -16.93
CA LEU A 124 7.40 6.38 -17.46
C LEU A 124 7.40 6.44 -18.99
N GLU A 125 8.57 6.37 -19.64
CA GLU A 125 8.66 6.38 -21.10
C GLU A 125 7.95 5.16 -21.72
N THR A 126 8.15 3.99 -21.15
CA THR A 126 7.47 2.76 -21.58
C THR A 126 5.96 2.88 -21.39
N ARG A 127 5.55 3.41 -20.25
CA ARG A 127 4.14 3.64 -19.95
C ARG A 127 3.48 4.60 -20.94
N GLN A 128 4.08 5.76 -21.21
CA GLN A 128 3.56 6.74 -22.18
C GLN A 128 3.39 6.12 -23.57
N ARG A 129 4.37 5.34 -24.02
CA ARG A 129 4.29 4.63 -25.30
C ARG A 129 3.15 3.61 -25.33
N LEU A 130 2.89 2.89 -24.23
CA LEU A 130 1.78 1.94 -24.14
C LEU A 130 0.43 2.66 -24.07
N GLU A 131 0.35 3.77 -23.36
CA GLU A 131 -0.87 4.59 -23.26
C GLU A 131 -1.27 5.22 -24.59
N SER A 132 -0.30 5.51 -25.47
CA SER A 132 -0.57 6.04 -26.83
C SER A 132 -1.24 5.03 -27.78
N ASN A 133 -1.16 3.73 -27.50
CA ASN A 133 -1.90 2.70 -28.26
C ASN A 133 -3.34 2.59 -27.71
N PRO A 134 -4.39 2.98 -28.46
CA PRO A 134 -5.77 2.94 -27.96
C PRO A 134 -6.35 1.51 -27.91
N ASN A 135 -5.71 0.53 -28.56
CA ASN A 135 -6.23 -0.83 -28.72
C ASN A 135 -5.85 -1.71 -27.51
N THR A 136 -6.77 -1.86 -26.57
CA THR A 136 -6.56 -2.70 -25.38
C THR A 136 -6.38 -4.17 -25.71
N ALA A 137 -7.01 -4.69 -26.76
CA ALA A 137 -6.88 -6.10 -27.15
C ALA A 137 -5.46 -6.41 -27.66
N GLU A 138 -4.85 -5.50 -28.43
CA GLU A 138 -3.45 -5.65 -28.87
C GLU A 138 -2.49 -5.62 -27.66
N LEU A 139 -2.72 -4.73 -26.71
CA LEU A 139 -1.92 -4.67 -25.48
C LEU A 139 -2.06 -5.96 -24.68
N TYR A 140 -3.26 -6.53 -24.57
CA TYR A 140 -3.48 -7.77 -23.87
C TYR A 140 -2.80 -8.96 -24.59
N GLN A 141 -2.89 -9.03 -25.92
CA GLN A 141 -2.18 -10.02 -26.71
C GLN A 141 -0.67 -9.93 -26.47
N LYS A 142 -0.10 -8.72 -26.54
CA LYS A 142 1.32 -8.50 -26.26
C LYS A 142 1.72 -8.91 -24.85
N LEU A 143 0.86 -8.67 -23.84
CA LEU A 143 1.09 -9.16 -22.48
C LEU A 143 1.09 -10.70 -22.44
N SER A 144 0.16 -11.34 -23.16
CA SER A 144 0.07 -12.80 -23.22
C SER A 144 1.30 -13.47 -23.84
N GLU A 145 1.97 -12.78 -24.78
CA GLU A 145 3.22 -13.24 -25.38
C GLU A 145 4.42 -13.04 -24.44
N LEU A 146 4.50 -11.88 -23.75
CA LEU A 146 5.67 -11.54 -22.92
C LEU A 146 5.56 -12.14 -21.50
N ASP A 147 4.37 -12.16 -20.93
CA ASP A 147 4.09 -12.69 -19.58
C ASP A 147 2.73 -13.41 -19.53
N PRO A 148 2.69 -14.66 -20.04
CA PRO A 148 1.46 -15.45 -20.04
C PRO A 148 0.85 -15.63 -18.65
N VAL A 149 1.67 -15.72 -17.60
CA VAL A 149 1.19 -15.89 -16.23
C VAL A 149 0.48 -14.62 -15.74
N ALA A 150 1.00 -13.44 -16.03
CA ALA A 150 0.33 -12.19 -15.68
C ALA A 150 -0.99 -12.05 -16.46
N SER A 151 -1.03 -12.39 -17.76
CA SER A 151 -2.24 -12.26 -18.58
C SER A 151 -3.38 -13.11 -18.08
N THR A 152 -3.13 -14.36 -17.63
CA THR A 152 -4.17 -15.24 -17.09
C THR A 152 -4.77 -14.76 -15.76
N ARG A 153 -4.11 -13.83 -15.07
CA ARG A 153 -4.57 -13.25 -13.80
C ARG A 153 -5.31 -11.93 -13.98
N MET A 154 -5.54 -11.49 -15.21
CA MET A 154 -6.13 -10.20 -15.53
C MET A 154 -7.30 -10.33 -16.49
N GLU A 155 -8.33 -9.51 -16.28
CA GLU A 155 -9.40 -9.36 -17.24
C GLU A 155 -8.88 -8.69 -18.52
N PRO A 156 -9.23 -9.21 -19.74
CA PRO A 156 -8.71 -8.69 -21.02
C PRO A 156 -9.07 -7.23 -21.29
N ASN A 157 -10.08 -6.68 -20.64
CA ASN A 157 -10.52 -5.29 -20.77
C ASN A 157 -9.99 -4.36 -19.66
N ASN A 158 -9.24 -4.87 -18.67
CA ASN A 158 -8.63 -4.07 -17.61
C ASN A 158 -7.36 -3.37 -18.12
N ARG A 159 -7.57 -2.36 -18.99
CA ARG A 159 -6.51 -1.61 -19.64
C ARG A 159 -5.43 -1.11 -18.68
N ARG A 160 -5.85 -0.53 -17.54
CA ARG A 160 -4.90 0.04 -16.56
C ARG A 160 -3.94 -1.02 -16.03
N ARG A 161 -4.45 -2.20 -15.71
CA ARG A 161 -3.65 -3.30 -15.16
C ARG A 161 -2.77 -3.95 -16.23
N ILE A 162 -3.27 -4.07 -17.47
CA ILE A 162 -2.51 -4.56 -18.63
C ILE A 162 -1.34 -3.63 -18.92
N ILE A 163 -1.55 -2.32 -18.99
CA ILE A 163 -0.49 -1.34 -19.21
C ILE A 163 0.56 -1.43 -18.10
N ARG A 164 0.16 -1.53 -16.84
CA ARG A 164 1.10 -1.65 -15.73
C ARG A 164 1.95 -2.92 -15.82
N ALA A 165 1.37 -4.04 -16.16
CA ALA A 165 2.12 -5.30 -16.34
C ALA A 165 3.11 -5.21 -17.51
N LEU A 166 2.71 -4.64 -18.63
CA LEU A 166 3.58 -4.41 -19.79
C LEU A 166 4.69 -3.39 -19.49
N GLU A 167 4.35 -2.29 -18.82
CA GLU A 167 5.30 -1.27 -18.38
C GLU A 167 6.44 -1.91 -17.60
N VAL A 168 6.11 -2.71 -16.60
CA VAL A 168 7.10 -3.41 -15.77
C VAL A 168 7.87 -4.43 -16.60
N THR A 169 7.18 -5.32 -17.31
CA THR A 169 7.82 -6.41 -18.06
C THR A 169 8.80 -5.88 -19.11
N ILE A 170 8.44 -4.82 -19.82
CA ILE A 170 9.27 -4.21 -20.86
C ILE A 170 10.34 -3.31 -20.25
N GLY A 171 9.97 -2.51 -19.25
CA GLY A 171 10.87 -1.51 -18.68
C GLY A 171 11.95 -2.10 -17.80
N SER A 172 11.63 -3.14 -17.00
CA SER A 172 12.63 -3.81 -16.15
C SER A 172 13.35 -4.97 -16.84
N GLY A 173 12.77 -5.52 -17.91
CA GLY A 173 13.21 -6.80 -18.49
C GLY A 173 12.83 -8.04 -17.67
N THR A 174 12.10 -7.86 -16.56
CA THR A 174 11.64 -8.93 -15.66
C THR A 174 10.13 -9.05 -15.73
N LYS A 175 9.62 -10.27 -15.83
CA LYS A 175 8.17 -10.52 -15.92
C LYS A 175 7.42 -9.94 -14.71
N PHE A 176 6.32 -9.21 -14.96
CA PHE A 176 5.47 -8.68 -13.89
C PHE A 176 4.99 -9.77 -12.94
N SER A 177 4.70 -10.96 -13.46
CA SER A 177 4.26 -12.11 -12.66
C SER A 177 5.27 -12.61 -11.65
N SER A 178 6.56 -12.28 -11.79
CA SER A 178 7.61 -12.68 -10.84
C SER A 178 7.63 -11.84 -9.56
N TYR A 179 7.00 -10.67 -9.56
CA TYR A 179 6.88 -9.79 -8.39
C TYR A 179 5.76 -10.22 -7.41
N GLY A 180 5.28 -11.45 -7.54
CA GLY A 180 4.28 -12.03 -6.66
C GLY A 180 2.86 -12.08 -7.26
N PRO A 181 1.92 -12.72 -6.57
CA PRO A 181 0.52 -12.73 -6.98
C PRO A 181 -0.07 -11.34 -6.73
N GLY A 182 -0.21 -10.56 -7.79
CA GLY A 182 -0.80 -9.22 -7.76
C GLY A 182 -2.29 -9.22 -7.43
#